data_f40025730d3637c0eb90ac4a266ea4e8
#
_entry.id   f40025730d3637c0eb90ac4a266ea4e8
#
_cell.length_a   1.000
_cell.length_b   1.000
_cell.length_c   1.000
_cell.angle_alpha   90.00
_cell.angle_beta   90.00
_cell.angle_gamma   90.00
#
_symmetry.space_group_name_H-M   'P 1'
#
loop_
_entity.id
_entity.type
_entity.pdbx_description
1 polymer ?
#
loop_
_entity_poly.entity_id
_entity_poly.type
_entity_poly.pdbx_seq_one_letter_code
_entity_poly.pdbx_strand_id
1 'polypeptide(L)'
;ECCHKGWGTSIIIGVAEAGKTIETRPFQLVTGRNWRGTAFGGAKGRTDVPKIVDWYMDGKIQIDPMITHVLKLEEINKGFDLMHSGESIRSVVVYD
;
A
#
# COMPACT_ATOMS: atom_id res chain seq x y z
N GLU A 1 6.14 -2.61 17.38
CA GLU A 1 6.83 -2.03 18.56
C GLU A 1 7.20 -0.55 18.37
N CYS A 2 7.21 -0.05 17.14
CA CYS A 2 7.66 1.32 16.84
C CYS A 2 6.69 2.43 17.23
N CYS A 3 5.40 2.13 17.42
CA CYS A 3 4.44 3.15 17.80
C CYS A 3 4.48 3.45 19.30
N HIS A 4 4.00 4.65 19.66
CA HIS A 4 4.05 5.16 21.01
C HIS A 4 3.27 4.30 22.02
N LYS A 5 3.81 4.12 23.23
CA LYS A 5 3.10 3.51 24.34
C LYS A 5 1.92 4.39 24.77
N GLY A 6 0.83 3.78 25.18
CA GLY A 6 -0.33 4.48 25.72
C GLY A 6 -1.38 4.88 24.69
N TRP A 7 -0.99 5.26 23.46
CA TRP A 7 -1.95 5.76 22.47
C TRP A 7 -1.53 5.56 21.00
N GLY A 8 -0.32 5.07 20.74
CA GLY A 8 0.16 4.86 19.37
C GLY A 8 -0.66 3.83 18.60
N THR A 9 -0.87 4.08 17.32
CA THR A 9 -1.62 3.19 16.43
C THR A 9 -0.69 2.61 15.36
N SER A 10 -0.75 1.30 15.21
CA SER A 10 -0.12 0.56 14.11
C SER A 10 -1.19 0.00 13.19
N ILE A 11 -1.08 0.26 11.90
CA ILE A 11 -2.06 -0.16 10.91
C ILE A 11 -1.44 -1.18 9.98
N ILE A 12 -2.08 -2.34 9.84
CA ILE A 12 -1.66 -3.38 8.91
C ILE A 12 -2.37 -3.16 7.59
N ILE A 13 -1.58 -2.94 6.54
CA ILE A 13 -2.06 -2.60 5.19
C ILE A 13 -1.68 -3.63 4.13
N GLY A 14 -0.68 -4.48 4.40
CA GLY A 14 -0.23 -5.51 3.47
C GLY A 14 -1.16 -6.72 3.49
N VAL A 15 -1.31 -7.35 2.34
CA VAL A 15 -2.06 -8.61 2.20
C VAL A 15 -1.06 -9.77 2.27
N ALA A 16 -1.02 -10.44 3.41
CA ALA A 16 -0.22 -11.65 3.57
C ALA A 16 -0.89 -12.84 2.87
N GLU A 17 -0.09 -13.83 2.53
CA GLU A 17 -0.55 -15.11 2.01
C GLU A 17 -1.56 -15.77 2.96
N ALA A 18 -2.54 -16.47 2.40
CA ALA A 18 -3.54 -17.18 3.18
C ALA A 18 -2.89 -18.17 4.17
N GLY A 19 -3.39 -18.22 5.40
CA GLY A 19 -2.87 -19.07 6.47
C GLY A 19 -1.69 -18.48 7.24
N LYS A 20 -1.15 -17.33 6.85
CA LYS A 20 -0.13 -16.63 7.64
C LYS A 20 -0.76 -15.95 8.85
N THR A 21 -0.04 -15.96 9.95
CA THR A 21 -0.45 -15.39 11.23
C THR A 21 0.46 -14.23 11.64
N ILE A 22 -0.04 -13.39 12.50
CA ILE A 22 0.74 -12.35 13.17
C ILE A 22 1.01 -12.83 14.59
N GLU A 23 2.28 -12.85 14.97
CA GLU A 23 2.68 -13.11 16.34
C GLU A 23 3.13 -11.82 17.02
N THR A 24 2.63 -11.61 18.23
CA THR A 24 3.04 -10.45 19.03
C THR A 24 3.05 -10.79 20.51
N ARG A 25 3.85 -10.04 21.25
CA ARG A 25 3.84 -10.12 22.71
C ARG A 25 2.63 -9.36 23.25
N PRO A 26 1.73 -9.97 24.06
CA PRO A 26 0.54 -9.30 24.59
C PRO A 26 0.85 -7.99 25.32
N PHE A 27 2.03 -7.89 25.92
CA PHE A 27 2.48 -6.69 26.63
C PHE A 27 2.52 -5.44 25.71
N GLN A 28 2.68 -5.61 24.40
CA GLN A 28 2.61 -4.51 23.44
C GLN A 28 1.22 -3.84 23.43
N LEU A 29 0.17 -4.63 23.61
CA LEU A 29 -1.21 -4.14 23.66
C LEU A 29 -1.60 -3.66 25.06
N VAL A 30 -1.18 -4.37 26.11
CA VAL A 30 -1.42 -3.97 27.50
C VAL A 30 -0.83 -2.60 27.81
N THR A 31 0.26 -2.21 27.17
CA THR A 31 0.86 -0.88 27.29
C THR A 31 0.14 0.22 26.49
N GLY A 32 -1.07 -0.04 25.99
CA GLY A 32 -1.95 0.96 25.38
C GLY A 32 -1.75 1.21 23.89
N ARG A 33 -0.97 0.38 23.21
CA ARG A 33 -0.85 0.44 21.75
C ARG A 33 -2.10 -0.11 21.08
N ASN A 34 -2.48 0.47 19.95
CA ASN A 34 -3.59 0.02 19.15
C ASN A 34 -3.09 -0.68 17.88
N TRP A 35 -3.64 -1.84 17.58
CA TRP A 35 -3.48 -2.51 16.31
C TRP A 35 -4.78 -2.46 15.53
N ARG A 36 -4.70 -2.04 14.30
CA ARG A 36 -5.87 -1.90 13.43
C ARG A 36 -5.57 -2.46 12.04
N GLY A 37 -6.61 -2.97 11.41
CA GLY A 37 -6.62 -3.22 9.98
C GLY A 37 -7.26 -2.08 9.21
N THR A 38 -7.15 -2.12 7.90
CA THR A 38 -7.86 -1.23 7.00
C THR A 38 -8.17 -1.97 5.71
N ALA A 39 -9.37 -1.81 5.20
CA ALA A 39 -9.75 -2.28 3.88
C ALA A 39 -9.70 -1.10 2.92
N PHE A 40 -8.87 -1.21 1.88
CA PHE A 40 -8.70 -0.15 0.87
C PHE A 40 -8.38 1.23 1.48
N GLY A 41 -7.54 1.26 2.52
CA GLY A 41 -7.19 2.49 3.23
C GLY A 41 -8.34 3.16 3.97
N GLY A 42 -9.48 2.48 4.16
CA GLY A 42 -10.72 3.05 4.72
C GLY A 42 -11.45 3.98 3.73
N ALA A 43 -11.06 3.96 2.46
CA ALA A 43 -11.63 4.85 1.45
C ALA A 43 -13.06 4.48 1.08
N LYS A 44 -13.86 5.50 0.83
CA LYS A 44 -15.17 5.39 0.18
C LYS A 44 -14.97 5.55 -1.34
N GLY A 45 -14.72 4.45 -2.06
CA GLY A 45 -14.24 4.46 -3.44
C GLY A 45 -14.97 5.40 -4.38
N ARG A 46 -16.32 5.44 -4.34
CA ARG A 46 -17.13 6.30 -5.19
C ARG A 46 -16.94 7.81 -4.94
N THR A 47 -16.53 8.19 -3.72
CA THR A 47 -16.33 9.59 -3.32
C THR A 47 -14.84 9.95 -3.34
N ASP A 48 -14.00 9.08 -2.81
CA ASP A 48 -12.60 9.42 -2.55
C ASP A 48 -11.74 9.26 -3.81
N VAL A 49 -12.04 8.29 -4.70
CA VAL A 49 -11.27 8.11 -5.94
C VAL A 49 -11.40 9.34 -6.87
N PRO A 50 -12.61 9.84 -7.19
CA PRO A 50 -12.73 11.08 -7.97
C PRO A 50 -11.99 12.25 -7.34
N LYS A 51 -12.09 12.41 -6.02
CA LYS A 51 -11.39 13.47 -5.29
C LYS A 51 -9.87 13.37 -5.40
N ILE A 52 -9.31 12.16 -5.36
CA ILE A 52 -7.88 11.93 -5.55
C ILE A 52 -7.48 12.26 -6.99
N VAL A 53 -8.30 11.90 -7.96
CA VAL A 53 -8.09 12.27 -9.37
C VAL A 53 -8.08 13.79 -9.54
N ASP A 54 -9.03 14.50 -8.94
CA ASP A 54 -9.06 15.97 -8.98
C ASP A 54 -7.79 16.56 -8.35
N TRP A 55 -7.31 16.03 -7.24
CA TRP A 55 -6.06 16.47 -6.64
C TRP A 55 -4.84 16.27 -7.54
N TYR A 56 -4.82 15.15 -8.28
CA TYR A 56 -3.77 14.88 -9.26
C TYR A 56 -3.85 15.88 -10.42
N MET A 57 -5.03 16.07 -11.01
CA MET A 57 -5.25 17.01 -12.10
C MET A 57 -4.96 18.47 -11.73
N ASP A 58 -5.21 18.83 -10.47
CA ASP A 58 -4.87 20.14 -9.92
C ASP A 58 -3.38 20.29 -9.53
N GLY A 59 -2.57 19.25 -9.70
CA GLY A 59 -1.16 19.25 -9.34
C GLY A 59 -0.89 19.26 -7.81
N LYS A 60 -1.91 18.95 -6.99
CA LYS A 60 -1.78 18.90 -5.53
C LYS A 60 -1.06 17.66 -5.02
N ILE A 61 -1.08 16.59 -5.80
CA ILE A 61 -0.37 15.34 -5.53
C ILE A 61 0.40 14.88 -6.75
N GLN A 62 1.51 14.20 -6.52
CA GLN A 62 2.38 13.65 -7.56
C GLN A 62 2.23 12.13 -7.60
N ILE A 63 1.74 11.59 -8.71
CA ILE A 63 1.57 10.14 -8.91
C ILE A 63 2.56 9.62 -9.95
N ASP A 64 2.84 10.40 -11.00
CA ASP A 64 3.71 9.99 -12.11
C ASP A 64 5.09 9.49 -11.67
N PRO A 65 5.77 10.12 -10.67
CA PRO A 65 7.06 9.61 -10.19
C PRO A 65 7.01 8.21 -9.57
N MET A 66 5.81 7.72 -9.20
CA MET A 66 5.63 6.36 -8.70
C MET A 66 5.67 5.31 -9.80
N ILE A 67 5.45 5.70 -11.06
CA ILE A 67 5.55 4.83 -12.23
C ILE A 67 7.04 4.68 -12.57
N THR A 68 7.65 3.63 -12.04
CA THR A 68 9.09 3.40 -12.22
C THR A 68 9.41 2.63 -13.48
N HIS A 69 8.46 1.86 -14.01
CA HIS A 69 8.65 1.03 -15.20
C HIS A 69 7.41 1.06 -16.08
N VAL A 70 7.64 1.27 -17.37
CA VAL A 70 6.61 1.13 -18.41
C VAL A 70 7.00 -0.05 -19.28
N LEU A 71 6.11 -1.02 -19.41
CA LEU A 71 6.34 -2.31 -20.05
C LEU A 71 5.32 -2.55 -21.16
N LYS A 72 5.70 -3.38 -22.14
CA LYS A 72 4.77 -3.96 -23.10
C LYS A 72 4.13 -5.22 -22.50
N LEU A 73 3.04 -5.70 -23.12
CA LEU A 73 2.35 -6.91 -22.64
C LEU A 73 3.29 -8.13 -22.62
N GLU A 74 4.16 -8.27 -23.63
CA GLU A 74 5.11 -9.36 -23.73
C GLU A 74 6.13 -9.39 -22.58
N GLU A 75 6.33 -8.24 -21.91
CA GLU A 75 7.25 -8.08 -20.79
C GLU A 75 6.58 -8.28 -19.42
N ILE A 76 5.33 -8.76 -19.37
CA ILE A 76 4.57 -8.87 -18.11
C ILE A 76 5.33 -9.68 -17.03
N ASN A 77 6.00 -10.74 -17.42
CA ASN A 77 6.78 -11.56 -16.48
C ASN A 77 7.94 -10.79 -15.86
N LYS A 78 8.60 -9.93 -16.64
CA LYS A 78 9.63 -9.01 -16.13
C LYS A 78 9.04 -8.04 -15.09
N GLY A 79 7.79 -7.60 -15.28
CA GLY A 79 7.09 -6.77 -14.29
C GLY A 79 6.92 -7.50 -12.95
N PHE A 80 6.59 -8.78 -12.96
CA PHE A 80 6.54 -9.60 -11.75
C PHE A 80 7.90 -9.79 -11.10
N ASP A 81 8.95 -10.01 -11.90
CA ASP A 81 10.32 -10.15 -11.40
C ASP A 81 10.78 -8.86 -10.69
N LEU A 82 10.53 -7.70 -11.30
CA LEU A 82 10.80 -6.38 -10.70
C LEU A 82 10.04 -6.14 -9.39
N MET A 83 8.81 -6.64 -9.31
CA MET A 83 8.02 -6.56 -8.09
C MET A 83 8.60 -7.47 -6.99
N HIS A 84 9.01 -8.68 -7.32
CA HIS A 84 9.64 -9.62 -6.39
C HIS A 84 11.00 -9.13 -5.87
N SER A 85 11.79 -8.49 -6.73
CA SER A 85 13.09 -7.92 -6.34
C SER A 85 12.98 -6.63 -5.54
N GLY A 86 11.78 -6.02 -5.50
CA GLY A 86 11.55 -4.73 -4.83
C GLY A 86 12.11 -3.52 -5.59
N GLU A 87 12.45 -3.68 -6.86
CA GLU A 87 12.98 -2.60 -7.71
C GLU A 87 11.88 -1.70 -8.28
N SER A 88 10.64 -2.18 -8.33
CA SER A 88 9.51 -1.44 -8.86
C SER A 88 8.60 -0.92 -7.75
N ILE A 89 8.30 0.38 -7.78
CA ILE A 89 7.21 0.95 -7.00
C ILE A 89 5.88 0.66 -7.71
N ARG A 90 5.84 0.98 -9.03
CA ARG A 90 4.71 0.71 -9.91
C ARG A 90 5.20 0.40 -11.31
N SER A 91 4.89 -0.78 -11.81
CA SER A 91 5.03 -1.12 -13.22
C SER A 91 3.69 -0.97 -13.92
N VAL A 92 3.68 -0.33 -15.07
CA VAL A 92 2.49 -0.13 -15.90
C VAL A 92 2.69 -0.83 -17.23
N VAL A 93 1.72 -1.65 -17.63
CA VAL A 93 1.69 -2.25 -18.96
C VAL A 93 0.87 -1.38 -19.89
N VAL A 94 1.46 -0.98 -21.01
CA VAL A 94 0.81 -0.17 -22.03
C VAL A 94 0.45 -1.09 -23.21
N TYR A 95 -0.76 -0.93 -23.71
CA TYR A 95 -1.26 -1.61 -24.90
C TYR A 95 -1.16 -0.64 -26.06
N ASP A 96 -0.53 -1.07 -27.16
CA ASP A 96 -0.44 -0.34 -28.41
C ASP A 96 -1.70 -0.52 -29.26
#